data_29adb395c97fd2aed53c693d99628f65
#
_entry.id   29adb395c97fd2aed53c693d99628f65
#
_cell.length_a   1.000
_cell.length_b   1.000
_cell.length_c   1.000
_cell.angle_alpha   90.00
_cell.angle_beta   90.00
_cell.angle_gamma   90.00
#
_symmetry.space_group_name_H-M   'P 1'
#
loop_
_entity.id
_entity.type
_entity.pdbx_description
1 polymer ?
#
loop_
_entity_poly.entity_id
_entity_poly.type
_entity_poly.pdbx_seq_one_letter_code
_entity_poly.pdbx_strand_id
1 'polypeptide(L)'
;MTTLADLPIGAQGRVVRVSGGDEISTRLLEMGLTPGCSVQVLGAAPLGDPIELAIRGYRLSVRRTEAARIEIEGGTDHRAAAN
;
A
#
# COMPACT_ATOMS: atom_id res chain seq x y z
N MET A 1 2.71 -12.02 7.62
CA MET A 1 1.77 -10.92 7.43
C MET A 1 2.17 -10.13 6.20
N THR A 2 1.20 -9.76 5.38
CA THR A 2 1.48 -9.07 4.14
C THR A 2 1.51 -7.56 4.35
N THR A 3 2.50 -6.91 3.79
CA THR A 3 2.56 -5.46 3.79
C THR A 3 2.39 -4.96 2.37
N LEU A 4 2.18 -3.66 2.25
CA LEU A 4 2.02 -3.04 0.94
C LEU A 4 3.25 -3.25 0.06
N ALA A 5 4.43 -3.33 0.68
CA ALA A 5 5.67 -3.57 -0.07
C ALA A 5 5.71 -4.96 -0.71
N ASP A 6 4.88 -5.88 -0.22
CA ASP A 6 4.83 -7.24 -0.76
C ASP A 6 3.89 -7.40 -1.94
N LEU A 7 3.05 -6.42 -2.20
CA LEU A 7 2.06 -6.54 -3.26
C LEU A 7 2.68 -6.30 -4.62
N PRO A 8 2.37 -7.15 -5.59
CA PRO A 8 2.83 -6.90 -6.96
C PRO A 8 2.05 -5.77 -7.61
N ILE A 9 2.59 -5.26 -8.70
CA ILE A 9 1.92 -4.23 -9.49
C ILE A 9 0.57 -4.76 -9.96
N GLY A 10 -0.47 -3.95 -9.77
CA GLY A 10 -1.84 -4.31 -10.13
C GLY A 10 -2.63 -4.92 -9.00
N ALA A 11 -1.97 -5.34 -7.93
CA ALA A 11 -2.67 -5.96 -6.81
C ALA A 11 -3.37 -4.91 -5.97
N GLN A 12 -4.42 -5.35 -5.28
CA GLN A 12 -5.20 -4.51 -4.38
C GLN A 12 -5.20 -5.13 -3.00
N GLY A 13 -5.38 -4.27 -2.01
CA GLY A 13 -5.52 -4.73 -0.65
C GLY A 13 -6.20 -3.68 0.18
N ARG A 14 -6.51 -4.05 1.42
CA ARG A 14 -7.13 -3.13 2.38
C ARG A 14 -6.14 -2.90 3.51
N VAL A 15 -5.97 -1.64 3.86
CA VAL A 15 -5.07 -1.27 4.95
C VAL A 15 -5.65 -1.78 6.28
N VAL A 16 -4.85 -2.53 7.01
CA VAL A 16 -5.20 -2.99 8.36
C VAL A 16 -4.68 -2.01 9.38
N ARG A 17 -3.40 -1.65 9.24
CA ARG A 17 -2.80 -0.65 10.13
C ARG A 17 -1.47 -0.20 9.56
N VAL A 18 -0.99 0.92 10.08
CA VAL A 18 0.33 1.44 9.78
C VAL A 18 1.16 1.31 11.05
N SER A 19 2.23 0.53 10.98
CA SER A 19 3.06 0.26 12.17
C SER A 19 4.11 1.35 12.36
N GLY A 20 4.70 1.37 13.55
CA GLY A 20 5.81 2.25 13.88
C GLY A 20 5.50 3.31 14.91
N GLY A 21 4.33 3.94 14.85
CA GLY A 21 3.92 4.94 15.84
C GLY A 21 4.79 6.19 15.86
N ASP A 22 5.49 6.49 14.78
CA ASP A 22 6.39 7.64 14.69
C ASP A 22 5.87 8.66 13.66
N GLU A 23 6.70 9.64 13.33
CA GLU A 23 6.30 10.69 12.39
C GLU A 23 5.97 10.12 11.02
N ILE A 24 6.67 9.08 10.60
CA ILE A 24 6.42 8.48 9.28
C ILE A 24 5.05 7.85 9.25
N SER A 25 4.69 7.08 10.29
CA SER A 25 3.38 6.45 10.34
C SER A 25 2.28 7.50 10.40
N THR A 26 2.47 8.57 11.17
CA THR A 26 1.50 9.65 11.23
C THR A 26 1.30 10.29 9.86
N ARG A 27 2.39 10.53 9.14
CA ARG A 27 2.31 11.12 7.81
C ARG A 27 1.57 10.21 6.84
N LEU A 28 1.82 8.91 6.90
CA LEU A 28 1.14 7.96 6.02
C LEU A 28 -0.35 7.95 6.29
N LEU A 29 -0.75 7.99 7.55
CA LEU A 29 -2.16 8.06 7.92
C LEU A 29 -2.80 9.35 7.42
N GLU A 30 -2.09 10.46 7.53
CA GLU A 30 -2.59 11.75 7.07
C GLU A 30 -2.73 11.79 5.55
N MET A 31 -1.94 11.01 4.85
CA MET A 31 -2.06 10.89 3.40
C MET A 31 -3.26 10.06 2.97
N GLY A 32 -3.95 9.44 3.91
CA GLY A 32 -5.15 8.67 3.61
C GLY A 32 -4.99 7.16 3.72
N LEU A 33 -3.81 6.68 4.10
CA LEU A 33 -3.57 5.25 4.25
C LEU A 33 -4.05 4.77 5.62
N THR A 34 -5.35 4.94 5.84
CA THR A 34 -5.98 4.64 7.13
C THR A 34 -6.60 3.25 7.11
N PRO A 35 -6.76 2.62 8.29
CA PRO A 35 -7.37 1.30 8.36
C PRO A 35 -8.72 1.27 7.65
N GLY A 36 -8.93 0.22 6.86
CA GLY A 36 -10.13 0.07 6.05
C GLY A 36 -10.04 0.66 4.66
N CYS A 37 -9.00 1.43 4.37
CA CYS A 37 -8.82 2.04 3.06
C CYS A 37 -8.37 1.00 2.04
N SER A 38 -8.99 1.01 0.87
CA SER A 38 -8.56 0.16 -0.24
C SER A 38 -7.44 0.86 -0.98
N VAL A 39 -6.42 0.09 -1.36
CA VAL A 39 -5.26 0.62 -2.06
C VAL A 39 -4.90 -0.32 -3.19
N GLN A 40 -4.48 0.25 -4.31
CA GLN A 40 -4.00 -0.51 -5.45
C GLN A 40 -2.59 -0.08 -5.78
N VAL A 41 -1.72 -1.04 -6.06
CA VAL A 41 -0.35 -0.76 -6.49
C VAL A 41 -0.38 -0.54 -8.00
N LEU A 42 -0.06 0.68 -8.43
CA LEU A 42 -0.10 1.02 -9.85
C LEU A 42 1.22 0.75 -10.54
N GLY A 43 2.32 0.93 -9.85
CA GLY A 43 3.64 0.77 -10.45
C GLY A 43 4.71 1.16 -9.49
N ALA A 44 5.93 1.26 -10.03
CA ALA A 44 7.08 1.68 -9.25
C ALA A 44 8.03 2.42 -10.17
N ALA A 45 8.89 3.24 -9.59
CA ALA A 45 9.96 3.89 -10.35
C ALA A 45 10.89 2.82 -10.91
N PRO A 46 11.72 3.16 -11.91
CA PRO A 46 12.54 2.17 -12.60
C PRO A 46 13.40 1.30 -11.68
N LEU A 47 13.82 1.82 -10.55
CA LEU A 47 14.62 1.05 -9.60
C LEU A 47 13.77 0.37 -8.53
N GLY A 48 12.45 0.41 -8.68
CA GLY A 48 11.54 -0.21 -7.73
C GLY A 48 11.14 0.67 -6.57
N ASP A 49 11.55 1.93 -6.55
CA ASP A 49 11.29 2.84 -5.44
C ASP A 49 11.29 4.27 -5.98
N PRO A 50 10.27 5.07 -5.68
CA PRO A 50 9.10 4.79 -4.85
C PRO A 50 8.04 3.95 -5.55
N ILE A 51 7.07 3.50 -4.77
CA ILE A 51 5.94 2.74 -5.26
C ILE A 51 4.76 3.70 -5.48
N GLU A 52 4.09 3.58 -6.62
CA GLU A 52 2.91 4.39 -6.92
C GLU A 52 1.65 3.66 -6.52
N LEU A 53 0.76 4.36 -5.84
CA LEU A 53 -0.48 3.82 -5.32
C LEU A 53 -1.67 4.63 -5.78
N ALA A 54 -2.82 3.98 -5.87
CA ALA A 54 -4.10 4.64 -6.07
C ALA A 54 -4.96 4.41 -4.84
N ILE A 55 -5.52 5.47 -4.27
CA ILE A 55 -6.49 5.39 -3.19
C ILE A 55 -7.55 6.45 -3.43
N ARG A 56 -8.82 6.07 -3.21
CA ARG A 56 -9.96 7.00 -3.18
C ARG A 56 -9.94 8.08 -4.26
N GLY A 57 -9.56 7.71 -5.47
CA GLY A 57 -9.62 8.63 -6.59
C GLY A 57 -8.41 9.54 -6.75
N TYR A 58 -7.37 9.34 -5.99
CA TYR A 58 -6.14 10.08 -6.22
C TYR A 58 -4.94 9.13 -6.10
N ARG A 59 -3.80 9.63 -6.54
CA ARG A 59 -2.57 8.85 -6.55
C ARG A 59 -1.58 9.44 -5.58
N LEU A 60 -0.72 8.56 -5.04
CA LEU A 60 0.37 9.01 -4.21
C LEU A 60 1.53 8.04 -4.37
N SER A 61 2.70 8.49 -3.96
CA SER A 61 3.91 7.67 -3.99
C SER A 61 4.43 7.51 -2.58
N VAL A 62 4.86 6.30 -2.26
CA VAL A 62 5.49 6.04 -0.97
C VAL A 62 6.79 5.29 -1.21
N ARG A 63 7.73 5.47 -0.33
CA ARG A 63 8.97 4.72 -0.40
C ARG A 63 8.70 3.27 -0.02
N ARG A 64 9.50 2.37 -0.58
CA ARG A 64 9.33 0.95 -0.29
C ARG A 64 9.46 0.68 1.21
N THR A 65 10.36 1.37 1.90
CA THR A 65 10.50 1.24 3.34
C THR A 65 9.25 1.69 4.08
N GLU A 66 8.56 2.69 3.55
CA GLU A 66 7.30 3.15 4.14
C GLU A 66 6.18 2.16 3.85
N ALA A 67 6.16 1.60 2.65
CA ALA A 67 5.16 0.61 2.28
C ALA A 67 5.28 -0.64 3.16
N ALA A 68 6.47 -0.96 3.62
CA ALA A 68 6.68 -2.10 4.50
C ALA A 68 6.05 -1.92 5.88
N ARG A 69 5.67 -0.71 6.24
CA ARG A 69 4.98 -0.42 7.50
C ARG A 69 3.47 -0.54 7.39
N ILE A 70 2.94 -0.69 6.17
CA ILE A 70 1.50 -0.69 5.94
C ILE A 70 1.04 -2.13 5.81
N GLU A 71 0.35 -2.62 6.85
CA GLU A 71 -0.14 -3.99 6.86
C GLU A 71 -1.42 -4.06 6.05
N ILE A 72 -1.50 -5.08 5.21
CA ILE A 72 -2.57 -5.24 4.23
C ILE A 72 -3.26 -6.58 4.47
N GLU A 73 -4.58 -6.59 4.32
CA GLU A 73 -5.33 -7.84 4.28
C GLU A 73 -6.05 -7.93 2.95
N GLY A 74 -6.39 -9.15 2.54
CA GLY A 74 -7.11 -9.37 1.30
C GLY A 74 -6.32 -8.93 0.09
N GLY A 75 -5.01 -8.98 0.18
CA GLY A 75 -4.14 -8.52 -0.88
C GLY A 75 -4.17 -9.45 -2.07
N THR A 76 -5.28 -9.46 -2.75
CA THR A 76 -5.47 -10.34 -3.90
C THR A 76 -5.07 -9.62 -5.16
N ASP A 77 -4.41 -10.34 -6.04
CA ASP A 77 -4.28 -9.90 -7.41
C ASP A 77 -5.40 -10.54 -8.22
N HIS A 78 -5.43 -10.26 -9.50
CA HIS A 78 -6.49 -10.79 -10.34
C HIS A 78 -6.52 -12.31 -10.38
N ARG A 79 -5.38 -12.95 -10.26
CA ARG A 79 -5.34 -14.40 -10.32
C ARG A 79 -5.98 -15.00 -9.09
N ALA A 80 -5.68 -14.43 -7.94
CA ALA A 80 -6.28 -14.91 -6.70
C ALA A 80 -7.79 -14.62 -6.70
N ALA A 81 -8.19 -13.48 -7.20
CA ALA A 81 -9.59 -13.10 -7.25
C ALA A 81 -10.38 -13.99 -8.20
N ALA A 82 -9.74 -14.58 -9.19
CA ALA A 82 -10.41 -15.44 -10.14
C ALA A 82 -10.73 -16.82 -9.58
N ASN A 83 -10.21 -17.14 -8.43
CA ASN A 83 -10.51 -18.41 -7.80
C ASN A 83 -11.82 -18.35 -7.00
#